data_ebc2183dfd45a3a2e82902559cad09d0
#
_entry.id   ebc2183dfd45a3a2e82902559cad09d0
#
_cell.length_a   1.000
_cell.length_b   1.000
_cell.length_c   1.000
_cell.angle_alpha   90.00
_cell.angle_beta   90.00
_cell.angle_gamma   90.00
#
_symmetry.space_group_name_H-M   'P 1'
#
loop_
_entity.id
_entity.type
_entity.pdbx_description
1 polymer ?
#
loop_
_entity_poly.entity_id
_entity_poly.type
_entity_poly.pdbx_seq_one_letter_code
_entity_poly.pdbx_strand_id
1 'polypeptide(L)'
;HFIDIDRKVLSCGLNLPDVTVWELAEALTEDSMAERLRALVDNKKPKSAPQGWSKYSAMVDELPRRKEAMEAGTWGIDSYTRLQDHLKRQILYLDAKGASNLSPRNYGALLGMLEESTAQLIDLAKAHGKDLIVTVHERVSEIPGPNTRVINQRNAQGEVEREFIGEMQIRIAPSIEGQFSGKMLSYFDEAYGLHVDMVDGKPVWRCRVMPDGRRDLRTAIPVNGVADFPPDFREIWKGHTTTTQTKKG
;
A
#
# COMPACT_ATOMS: atom_id res chain seq x y z
N HIS A 1 11.16 12.15 -6.26
CA HIS A 1 10.41 12.92 -5.26
C HIS A 1 9.43 12.02 -4.54
N PHE A 2 9.49 11.96 -3.20
CA PHE A 2 8.65 11.06 -2.40
C PHE A 2 7.72 11.84 -1.48
N ILE A 3 6.46 11.42 -1.43
CA ILE A 3 5.52 11.78 -0.37
C ILE A 3 5.64 10.70 0.72
N ASP A 4 6.27 11.06 1.85
CA ASP A 4 6.50 10.17 2.99
C ASP A 4 5.33 10.28 3.98
N ILE A 5 4.42 9.32 3.92
CA ILE A 5 3.24 9.24 4.78
C ILE A 5 3.59 8.53 6.09
N ASP A 6 4.51 7.59 6.07
CA ASP A 6 4.97 6.83 7.23
C ASP A 6 5.95 7.63 8.10
N ARG A 7 6.51 8.72 7.57
CA ARG A 7 7.48 9.59 8.23
C ARG A 7 8.75 8.85 8.65
N LYS A 8 9.19 7.90 7.83
CA LYS A 8 10.32 7.03 8.12
C LYS A 8 11.53 7.30 7.25
N VAL A 9 11.35 7.84 6.06
CA VAL A 9 12.44 8.05 5.09
C VAL A 9 13.52 8.94 5.70
N LEU A 10 13.15 10.07 6.29
CA LEU A 10 14.13 10.95 6.95
C LEU A 10 14.66 10.38 8.27
N SER A 11 13.83 9.64 9.01
CA SER A 11 14.25 9.05 10.29
C SER A 11 15.27 7.93 10.14
N CYS A 12 15.34 7.28 8.98
CA CYS A 12 16.34 6.26 8.68
C CYS A 12 17.75 6.83 8.47
N GLY A 13 17.93 8.15 8.52
CA GLY A 13 19.24 8.81 8.36
C GLY A 13 19.86 8.61 6.97
N LEU A 14 19.10 8.12 6.01
CA LEU A 14 19.54 7.93 4.62
C LEU A 14 19.64 9.31 3.95
N ASN A 15 20.85 9.82 3.88
CA ASN A 15 21.13 11.00 3.05
C ASN A 15 21.21 10.52 1.59
N LEU A 16 20.09 10.52 0.91
CA LEU A 16 20.00 10.14 -0.51
C LEU A 16 20.03 11.42 -1.34
N PRO A 17 21.18 11.72 -1.99
CA PRO A 17 21.42 13.03 -2.64
C PRO A 17 20.40 13.32 -3.76
N ASP A 18 19.84 12.28 -4.38
CA ASP A 18 18.93 12.41 -5.51
C ASP A 18 17.46 12.21 -5.12
N VAL A 19 17.16 12.20 -3.82
CA VAL A 19 15.78 11.98 -3.32
C VAL A 19 15.31 13.18 -2.53
N THR A 20 14.25 13.81 -3.02
CA THR A 20 13.51 14.85 -2.30
C THR A 20 12.35 14.20 -1.57
N VAL A 21 12.20 14.46 -0.28
CA VAL A 21 11.16 13.91 0.57
C VAL A 21 10.21 15.02 1.00
N TRP A 22 8.92 14.78 0.84
CA TRP A 22 7.85 15.65 1.32
C TRP A 22 7.02 14.89 2.36
N GLU A 23 7.26 15.16 3.64
CA GLU A 23 6.56 14.50 4.72
C GLU A 23 5.10 14.94 4.85
N LEU A 24 4.21 13.96 5.01
CA LEU A 24 2.84 14.20 5.41
C LEU A 24 2.81 14.43 6.94
N ALA A 25 3.06 15.66 7.36
CA ALA A 25 2.99 16.01 8.77
C ALA A 25 1.52 16.24 9.19
N GLU A 26 0.92 15.28 9.90
CA GLU A 26 -0.26 15.53 10.72
C GLU A 26 0.25 16.05 12.07
N ALA A 27 0.24 17.37 12.26
CA ALA A 27 0.60 17.97 13.55
C ALA A 27 -0.46 17.59 14.59
N LEU A 28 -0.20 16.50 15.32
CA LEU A 28 -0.95 16.17 16.53
C LEU A 28 -0.33 17.00 17.66
N THR A 29 -0.99 18.08 18.06
CA THR A 29 -0.67 18.72 19.33
C THR A 29 -1.07 17.77 20.46
N GLU A 30 -0.38 17.84 21.63
CA GLU A 30 -0.72 17.02 22.80
C GLU A 30 -2.20 17.18 23.19
N ASP A 31 -2.74 18.40 23.10
CA ASP A 31 -4.15 18.68 23.33
C ASP A 31 -5.08 17.96 22.35
N SER A 32 -4.71 17.87 21.08
CA SER A 32 -5.52 17.14 20.09
C SER A 32 -5.49 15.63 20.28
N MET A 33 -4.39 15.08 20.79
CA MET A 33 -4.31 13.65 21.11
C MET A 33 -5.11 13.30 22.36
N ALA A 34 -5.01 14.09 23.43
CA ALA A 34 -5.78 13.92 24.64
C ALA A 34 -7.29 14.07 24.38
N GLU A 35 -7.68 15.03 23.55
CA GLU A 35 -9.07 15.21 23.13
C GLU A 35 -9.59 14.00 22.34
N ARG A 36 -8.82 13.48 21.39
CA ARG A 36 -9.20 12.30 20.61
C ARG A 36 -9.35 11.05 21.49
N LEU A 37 -8.44 10.85 22.44
CA LEU A 37 -8.53 9.75 23.40
C LEU A 37 -9.79 9.87 24.27
N ARG A 38 -10.09 11.06 24.81
CA ARG A 38 -11.33 11.29 25.57
C ARG A 38 -12.57 11.04 24.73
N ALA A 39 -12.58 11.52 23.50
CA ALA A 39 -13.69 11.28 22.58
C ALA A 39 -13.90 9.79 22.28
N LEU A 40 -12.82 9.02 22.12
CA LEU A 40 -12.89 7.56 21.95
C LEU A 40 -13.44 6.86 23.19
N VAL A 41 -12.96 7.23 24.38
CA VAL A 41 -13.45 6.65 25.67
C VAL A 41 -14.92 6.99 25.89
N ASP A 42 -15.32 8.22 25.58
CA ASP A 42 -16.70 8.70 25.75
C ASP A 42 -17.63 8.27 24.60
N ASN A 43 -17.12 7.55 23.60
CA ASN A 43 -17.83 7.20 22.35
C ASN A 43 -18.43 8.42 21.65
N LYS A 44 -17.69 9.54 21.67
CA LYS A 44 -18.07 10.82 21.05
C LYS A 44 -17.18 11.12 19.85
N LYS A 45 -17.68 11.98 18.98
CA LYS A 45 -16.90 12.48 17.86
C LYS A 45 -15.83 13.48 18.36
N PRO A 46 -14.56 13.33 17.94
CA PRO A 46 -13.54 14.35 18.22
C PRO A 46 -13.94 15.71 17.66
N LYS A 47 -13.57 16.79 18.32
CA LYS A 47 -13.85 18.17 17.83
C LYS A 47 -12.99 18.50 16.61
N SER A 48 -11.74 18.03 16.59
CA SER A 48 -10.81 18.29 15.50
C SER A 48 -10.92 17.25 14.39
N ALA A 49 -11.07 17.69 13.15
CA ALA A 49 -11.06 16.81 11.99
C ALA A 49 -9.66 16.21 11.74
N PRO A 50 -9.56 14.91 11.38
CA PRO A 50 -8.32 14.36 10.85
C PRO A 50 -7.92 15.09 9.56
N GLN A 51 -6.65 15.45 9.42
CA GLN A 51 -6.18 16.24 8.29
C GLN A 51 -5.33 15.43 7.29
N GLY A 52 -4.96 14.18 7.64
CA GLY A 52 -4.02 13.41 6.85
C GLY A 52 -4.45 13.20 5.40
N TRP A 53 -5.70 12.82 5.17
CA TRP A 53 -6.21 12.63 3.81
C TRP A 53 -6.28 13.94 3.02
N SER A 54 -6.83 15.00 3.60
CA SER A 54 -6.95 16.28 2.90
C SER A 54 -5.58 16.92 2.59
N LYS A 55 -4.60 16.74 3.47
CA LYS A 55 -3.22 17.15 3.21
C LYS A 55 -2.58 16.34 2.07
N TYR A 56 -2.76 15.03 2.09
CA TYR A 56 -2.29 14.18 1.00
C TYR A 56 -2.89 14.62 -0.34
N SER A 57 -4.20 14.82 -0.40
CA SER A 57 -4.90 15.28 -1.61
C SER A 57 -4.30 16.59 -2.13
N ALA A 58 -4.10 17.57 -1.22
CA ALA A 58 -3.47 18.84 -1.57
C ALA A 58 -2.03 18.67 -2.06
N MET A 59 -1.26 17.75 -1.46
CA MET A 59 0.11 17.45 -1.91
C MET A 59 0.12 16.85 -3.32
N VAL A 60 -0.81 15.94 -3.63
CA VAL A 60 -0.96 15.37 -4.98
C VAL A 60 -1.30 16.45 -6.01
N ASP A 61 -2.23 17.35 -5.68
CA ASP A 61 -2.63 18.47 -6.57
C ASP A 61 -1.48 19.48 -6.80
N GLU A 62 -0.53 19.54 -5.87
CA GLU A 62 0.64 20.42 -5.98
C GLU A 62 1.83 19.79 -6.71
N LEU A 63 1.89 18.45 -6.86
CA LEU A 63 3.02 17.78 -7.52
C LEU A 63 3.40 18.42 -8.86
N PRO A 64 2.45 18.74 -9.79
CA PRO A 64 2.79 19.33 -11.08
C PRO A 64 3.31 20.79 -11.00
N ARG A 65 3.17 21.44 -9.85
CA ARG A 65 3.58 22.83 -9.63
C ARG A 65 4.91 22.94 -8.89
N ARG A 66 5.35 21.85 -8.25
CA ARG A 66 6.60 21.83 -7.50
C ARG A 66 7.77 21.55 -8.42
N LYS A 67 8.74 22.46 -8.41
CA LYS A 67 9.95 22.35 -9.24
C LYS A 67 10.67 21.03 -9.02
N GLU A 68 10.89 20.66 -7.76
CA GLU A 68 11.62 19.45 -7.37
C GLU A 68 10.89 18.17 -7.82
N ALA A 69 9.55 18.16 -7.78
CA ALA A 69 8.76 17.05 -8.27
C ALA A 69 8.78 16.96 -9.81
N MET A 70 8.79 18.11 -10.48
CA MET A 70 8.84 18.16 -11.95
C MET A 70 10.23 17.85 -12.53
N GLU A 71 11.30 18.15 -11.80
CA GLU A 71 12.66 17.76 -12.17
C GLU A 71 12.96 16.28 -11.90
N ALA A 72 12.27 15.65 -10.93
CA ALA A 72 12.40 14.23 -10.64
C ALA A 72 11.85 13.35 -11.77
N GLY A 73 12.54 12.26 -12.13
CA GLY A 73 12.05 11.25 -13.07
C GLY A 73 10.96 10.38 -12.48
N THR A 74 10.99 10.18 -11.16
CA THR A 74 10.09 9.26 -10.44
C THR A 74 9.39 9.98 -9.30
N TRP A 75 8.09 9.71 -9.14
CA TRP A 75 7.32 10.05 -7.97
C TRP A 75 7.08 8.82 -7.10
N GLY A 76 7.12 9.00 -5.78
CA GLY A 76 6.94 7.91 -4.83
C GLY A 76 5.92 8.24 -3.75
N ILE A 77 5.17 7.23 -3.32
CA ILE A 77 4.26 7.29 -2.18
C ILE A 77 4.65 6.20 -1.17
N ASP A 78 5.01 6.60 0.04
CA ASP A 78 5.37 5.68 1.14
C ASP A 78 4.61 6.02 2.43
N SER A 79 3.65 5.22 2.87
CA SER A 79 3.10 4.03 2.24
C SER A 79 1.59 4.18 2.00
N TYR A 80 1.09 3.45 1.02
CA TYR A 80 -0.34 3.46 0.71
C TYR A 80 -1.19 2.83 1.82
N THR A 81 -0.64 1.90 2.59
CA THR A 81 -1.29 1.34 3.78
C THR A 81 -1.61 2.42 4.81
N ARG A 82 -0.68 3.34 5.06
CA ARG A 82 -0.91 4.47 5.97
C ARG A 82 -1.88 5.50 5.40
N LEU A 83 -1.84 5.70 4.10
CA LEU A 83 -2.81 6.55 3.42
C LEU A 83 -4.24 6.06 3.64
N GLN A 84 -4.47 4.76 3.52
CA GLN A 84 -5.75 4.13 3.85
C GLN A 84 -6.19 4.42 5.28
N ASP A 85 -5.29 4.35 6.27
CA ASP A 85 -5.60 4.67 7.66
C ASP A 85 -6.06 6.13 7.83
N HIS A 86 -5.42 7.07 7.13
CA HIS A 86 -5.83 8.48 7.15
C HIS A 86 -7.23 8.67 6.55
N LEU A 87 -7.51 8.03 5.43
CA LEU A 87 -8.83 8.07 4.80
C LEU A 87 -9.90 7.44 5.67
N LYS A 88 -9.62 6.29 6.28
CA LYS A 88 -10.52 5.61 7.22
C LYS A 88 -10.90 6.53 8.39
N ARG A 89 -9.92 7.18 9.00
CA ARG A 89 -10.16 8.16 10.08
C ARG A 89 -11.03 9.31 9.61
N GLN A 90 -10.81 9.83 8.40
CA GLN A 90 -11.61 10.91 7.82
C GLN A 90 -13.06 10.47 7.61
N ILE A 91 -13.29 9.28 7.07
CA ILE A 91 -14.64 8.75 6.85
C ILE A 91 -15.37 8.53 8.19
N LEU A 92 -14.71 7.92 9.17
CA LEU A 92 -15.28 7.74 10.51
C LEU A 92 -15.60 9.08 11.19
N TYR A 93 -14.76 10.08 10.98
CA TYR A 93 -15.01 11.42 11.49
C TYR A 93 -16.25 12.06 10.85
N LEU A 94 -16.46 11.85 9.55
CA LEU A 94 -17.62 12.38 8.82
C LEU A 94 -18.92 11.61 9.13
N ASP A 95 -18.82 10.38 9.64
CA ASP A 95 -19.98 9.61 10.05
C ASP A 95 -20.65 10.26 11.28
N ALA A 96 -21.88 10.74 11.06
CA ALA A 96 -22.65 11.44 12.08
C ALA A 96 -22.93 10.60 13.33
N LYS A 97 -22.82 9.27 13.24
CA LYS A 97 -23.11 8.33 14.32
C LYS A 97 -21.93 8.08 15.27
N GLY A 98 -20.75 8.67 15.01
CA GLY A 98 -19.57 8.47 15.85
C GLY A 98 -19.09 7.01 15.89
N ALA A 99 -19.32 6.26 14.82
CA ALA A 99 -19.02 4.83 14.79
C ALA A 99 -17.51 4.58 14.96
N SER A 100 -17.17 3.62 15.81
CA SER A 100 -15.79 3.14 15.97
C SER A 100 -15.33 2.24 14.81
N ASN A 101 -16.30 1.70 14.04
CA ASN A 101 -16.06 0.79 12.92
C ASN A 101 -16.76 1.28 11.65
N LEU A 102 -16.19 0.95 10.51
CA LEU A 102 -16.79 1.26 9.21
C LEU A 102 -18.09 0.47 9.01
N SER A 103 -19.18 1.18 8.72
CA SER A 103 -20.40 0.56 8.19
C SER A 103 -20.17 0.04 6.76
N PRO A 104 -21.01 -0.87 6.22
CA PRO A 104 -20.87 -1.32 4.83
C PRO A 104 -20.87 -0.18 3.82
N ARG A 105 -21.66 0.88 4.05
CA ARG A 105 -21.68 2.10 3.22
C ARG A 105 -20.35 2.85 3.28
N ASN A 106 -19.82 3.06 4.48
CA ASN A 106 -18.57 3.76 4.70
C ASN A 106 -17.39 2.96 4.13
N TYR A 107 -17.49 1.64 4.18
CA TYR A 107 -16.54 0.74 3.56
C TYR A 107 -16.51 0.87 2.03
N GLY A 108 -17.67 0.94 1.40
CA GLY A 108 -17.78 1.23 -0.04
C GLY A 108 -17.16 2.58 -0.41
N ALA A 109 -17.39 3.62 0.41
CA ALA A 109 -16.78 4.92 0.22
C ALA A 109 -15.24 4.88 0.35
N LEU A 110 -14.72 4.15 1.33
CA LEU A 110 -13.27 3.95 1.50
C LEU A 110 -12.64 3.35 0.24
N LEU A 111 -13.23 2.25 -0.26
CA LEU A 111 -12.70 1.57 -1.45
C LEU A 111 -12.77 2.46 -2.69
N GLY A 112 -13.91 3.12 -2.92
CA GLY A 112 -14.09 4.01 -4.07
C GLY A 112 -13.07 5.17 -4.07
N MET A 113 -12.84 5.80 -2.93
CA MET A 113 -11.88 6.90 -2.82
C MET A 113 -10.43 6.43 -2.98
N LEU A 114 -10.08 5.22 -2.53
CA LEU A 114 -8.76 4.65 -2.75
C LEU A 114 -8.54 4.33 -4.24
N GLU A 115 -9.54 3.74 -4.90
CA GLU A 115 -9.50 3.47 -6.35
C GLU A 115 -9.34 4.76 -7.15
N GLU A 116 -10.15 5.77 -6.86
CA GLU A 116 -10.12 7.08 -7.54
C GLU A 116 -8.77 7.78 -7.34
N SER A 117 -8.26 7.82 -6.10
CA SER A 117 -6.96 8.41 -5.80
C SER A 117 -5.81 7.70 -6.52
N THR A 118 -5.88 6.36 -6.63
CA THR A 118 -4.87 5.59 -7.37
C THR A 118 -4.90 5.94 -8.86
N ALA A 119 -6.08 5.95 -9.45
CA ALA A 119 -6.25 6.29 -10.87
C ALA A 119 -5.75 7.72 -11.15
N GLN A 120 -6.16 8.70 -10.33
CA GLN A 120 -5.72 10.09 -10.44
C GLN A 120 -4.20 10.22 -10.40
N LEU A 121 -3.53 9.52 -9.49
CA LEU A 121 -2.08 9.56 -9.33
C LEU A 121 -1.37 8.98 -10.55
N ILE A 122 -1.86 7.85 -11.07
CA ILE A 122 -1.32 7.21 -12.27
C ILE A 122 -1.50 8.11 -13.49
N ASP A 123 -2.68 8.69 -13.67
CA ASP A 123 -2.97 9.58 -14.78
C ASP A 123 -2.11 10.84 -14.72
N LEU A 124 -1.92 11.38 -13.51
CA LEU A 124 -1.08 12.55 -13.29
C LEU A 124 0.39 12.24 -13.60
N ALA A 125 0.91 11.11 -13.12
CA ALA A 125 2.28 10.68 -13.41
C ALA A 125 2.49 10.47 -14.91
N LYS A 126 1.57 9.80 -15.59
CA LYS A 126 1.60 9.59 -17.07
C LYS A 126 1.56 10.91 -17.82
N ALA A 127 0.69 11.85 -17.45
CA ALA A 127 0.57 13.16 -18.10
C ALA A 127 1.88 13.97 -18.05
N HIS A 128 2.70 13.74 -17.02
CA HIS A 128 3.98 14.42 -16.83
C HIS A 128 5.20 13.54 -17.17
N GLY A 129 5.01 12.35 -17.74
CA GLY A 129 6.08 11.44 -18.11
C GLY A 129 6.92 10.97 -16.93
N LYS A 130 6.28 10.72 -15.77
CA LYS A 130 6.93 10.27 -14.54
C LYS A 130 6.67 8.79 -14.29
N ASP A 131 7.69 8.11 -13.79
CA ASP A 131 7.48 6.80 -13.18
C ASP A 131 6.80 6.98 -11.81
N LEU A 132 5.94 6.04 -11.44
CA LEU A 132 5.24 6.05 -10.15
C LEU A 132 5.61 4.81 -9.36
N ILE A 133 6.13 5.02 -8.15
CA ILE A 133 6.41 3.95 -7.17
C ILE A 133 5.49 4.12 -5.97
N VAL A 134 4.78 3.05 -5.63
CA VAL A 134 3.92 3.01 -4.45
C VAL A 134 4.36 1.87 -3.55
N THR A 135 4.69 2.16 -2.30
CA THR A 135 4.97 1.13 -1.32
C THR A 135 3.70 0.75 -0.56
N VAL A 136 3.60 -0.52 -0.22
CA VAL A 136 2.47 -1.08 0.53
C VAL A 136 3.03 -2.09 1.52
N HIS A 137 2.54 -2.08 2.75
CA HIS A 137 2.88 -3.14 3.69
C HIS A 137 2.26 -4.46 3.26
N GLU A 138 2.93 -5.56 3.52
CA GLU A 138 2.37 -6.90 3.32
C GLU A 138 1.54 -7.33 4.54
N ARG A 139 0.48 -8.07 4.27
CA ARG A 139 -0.31 -8.78 5.27
C ARG A 139 -0.23 -10.27 5.00
N VAL A 140 0.18 -11.01 6.01
CA VAL A 140 0.15 -12.47 6.01
C VAL A 140 -1.22 -12.92 6.52
N SER A 141 -1.87 -13.81 5.80
CA SER A 141 -3.15 -14.40 6.19
C SER A 141 -3.16 -15.88 5.86
N GLU A 142 -3.87 -16.65 6.67
CA GLU A 142 -4.21 -18.04 6.34
C GLU A 142 -5.49 -18.04 5.53
N ILE A 143 -5.47 -18.74 4.41
CA ILE A 143 -6.65 -18.94 3.56
C ILE A 143 -6.89 -20.44 3.36
N PRO A 144 -8.13 -20.87 3.13
CA PRO A 144 -8.41 -22.26 2.77
C PRO A 144 -7.67 -22.65 1.51
N GLY A 145 -6.95 -23.76 1.56
CA GLY A 145 -6.33 -24.37 0.39
C GLY A 145 -7.39 -24.91 -0.59
N PRO A 146 -6.97 -25.28 -1.82
CA PRO A 146 -7.91 -25.68 -2.88
C PRO A 146 -8.74 -26.93 -2.52
N ASN A 147 -8.24 -27.77 -1.60
CA ASN A 147 -8.93 -28.97 -1.14
C ASN A 147 -9.62 -28.80 0.22
N THR A 148 -9.68 -27.57 0.74
CA THR A 148 -10.29 -27.29 2.05
C THR A 148 -11.80 -27.15 1.91
N ARG A 149 -12.54 -27.93 2.67
CA ARG A 149 -13.99 -27.79 2.83
C ARG A 149 -14.29 -26.70 3.85
N VAL A 150 -15.21 -25.81 3.48
CA VAL A 150 -15.75 -24.81 4.40
C VAL A 150 -17.14 -25.28 4.82
N ILE A 151 -17.31 -25.55 6.10
CA ILE A 151 -18.58 -25.92 6.71
C ILE A 151 -19.09 -24.71 7.48
N ASN A 152 -20.30 -24.24 7.16
CA ASN A 152 -20.97 -23.21 7.92
C ASN A 152 -21.84 -23.90 8.99
N GLN A 153 -21.51 -23.72 10.26
CA GLN A 153 -22.30 -24.22 11.37
C GLN A 153 -22.94 -23.02 12.09
N ARG A 154 -24.09 -23.21 12.70
CA ARG A 154 -24.66 -22.21 13.59
C ARG A 154 -24.32 -22.61 15.03
N ASN A 155 -23.72 -21.70 15.77
CA ASN A 155 -23.49 -21.89 17.20
C ASN A 155 -24.81 -21.80 18.00
N ALA A 156 -24.75 -22.06 19.28
CA ALA A 156 -25.92 -22.03 20.18
C ALA A 156 -26.57 -20.65 20.24
N GLN A 157 -25.88 -19.58 19.87
CA GLN A 157 -26.36 -18.21 19.80
C GLN A 157 -26.97 -17.86 18.42
N GLY A 158 -26.96 -18.80 17.47
CA GLY A 158 -27.51 -18.63 16.12
C GLY A 158 -26.54 -17.92 15.14
N GLU A 159 -25.31 -17.62 15.57
CA GLU A 159 -24.28 -17.04 14.72
C GLU A 159 -23.66 -18.10 13.80
N VAL A 160 -23.29 -17.70 12.60
CA VAL A 160 -22.65 -18.59 11.62
C VAL A 160 -21.16 -18.67 11.91
N GLU A 161 -20.73 -19.83 12.39
CA GLU A 161 -19.32 -20.19 12.51
C GLU A 161 -18.87 -20.94 11.25
N ARG A 162 -17.65 -20.61 10.80
CA ARG A 162 -17.02 -21.28 9.67
C ARG A 162 -15.96 -22.24 10.18
N GLU A 163 -16.15 -23.51 9.92
CA GLU A 163 -15.15 -24.54 10.17
C GLU A 163 -14.43 -24.87 8.86
N PHE A 164 -13.11 -24.94 8.90
CA PHE A 164 -12.27 -25.28 7.76
C PHE A 164 -11.70 -26.68 7.98
N ILE A 165 -12.08 -27.62 7.09
CA ILE A 165 -11.58 -29.00 7.14
C ILE A 165 -10.65 -29.20 5.93
N GLY A 166 -9.32 -29.23 6.18
CA GLY A 166 -8.30 -29.39 5.17
C GLY A 166 -7.07 -28.55 5.46
N GLU A 167 -6.23 -28.41 4.45
CA GLU A 167 -4.99 -27.64 4.56
C GLU A 167 -5.26 -26.14 4.44
N MET A 168 -4.70 -25.38 5.37
CA MET A 168 -4.64 -23.92 5.27
C MET A 168 -3.38 -23.52 4.53
N GLN A 169 -3.49 -22.53 3.66
CA GLN A 169 -2.37 -21.96 2.93
C GLN A 169 -2.05 -20.55 3.40
N ILE A 170 -0.78 -20.20 3.46
CA ILE A 170 -0.36 -18.84 3.73
C ILE A 170 -0.48 -18.02 2.45
N ARG A 171 -1.20 -16.91 2.53
CA ARG A 171 -1.25 -15.88 1.50
C ARG A 171 -0.62 -14.60 2.02
N ILE A 172 0.22 -14.00 1.19
CA ILE A 172 0.84 -12.71 1.44
C ILE A 172 0.30 -11.73 0.38
N ALA A 173 -0.37 -10.68 0.84
CA ALA A 173 -1.03 -9.73 -0.03
C ALA A 173 -0.79 -8.30 0.48
N PRO A 174 -1.02 -7.26 -0.35
CA PRO A 174 -1.02 -5.88 0.10
C PRO A 174 -1.93 -5.69 1.32
N SER A 175 -1.42 -5.02 2.36
CA SER A 175 -2.17 -4.72 3.58
C SER A 175 -3.13 -3.54 3.34
N ILE A 176 -4.08 -3.78 2.46
CA ILE A 176 -5.17 -2.86 2.11
C ILE A 176 -6.48 -3.59 2.35
N GLU A 177 -7.47 -2.87 2.87
CA GLU A 177 -8.75 -3.48 3.22
C GLU A 177 -9.57 -3.86 1.99
N GLY A 178 -10.31 -4.96 2.11
CA GLY A 178 -11.34 -5.39 1.20
C GLY A 178 -10.87 -5.85 -0.18
N GLN A 179 -11.78 -5.71 -1.13
CA GLN A 179 -11.54 -6.15 -2.50
C GLN A 179 -10.45 -5.35 -3.22
N PHE A 180 -10.14 -4.14 -2.74
CA PHE A 180 -9.11 -3.32 -3.34
C PHE A 180 -7.70 -3.94 -3.19
N SER A 181 -7.44 -4.68 -2.11
CA SER A 181 -6.19 -5.43 -1.96
C SER A 181 -5.90 -6.35 -3.16
N GLY A 182 -6.91 -7.06 -3.66
CA GLY A 182 -6.76 -7.90 -4.85
C GLY A 182 -6.69 -7.14 -6.18
N LYS A 183 -7.34 -5.97 -6.24
CA LYS A 183 -7.38 -5.14 -7.45
C LYS A 183 -6.15 -4.24 -7.58
N MET A 184 -5.54 -3.81 -6.47
CA MET A 184 -4.48 -2.81 -6.48
C MET A 184 -3.34 -3.16 -7.44
N LEU A 185 -2.92 -4.42 -7.47
CA LEU A 185 -1.84 -4.87 -8.34
C LEU A 185 -2.17 -4.70 -9.83
N SER A 186 -3.46 -4.69 -10.22
CA SER A 186 -3.87 -4.50 -11.62
C SER A 186 -3.69 -3.07 -12.13
N TYR A 187 -3.53 -2.11 -11.25
CA TYR A 187 -3.28 -0.70 -11.62
C TYR A 187 -1.83 -0.42 -12.00
N PHE A 188 -0.90 -1.29 -11.63
CA PHE A 188 0.53 -1.12 -11.85
C PHE A 188 1.05 -2.12 -12.87
N ASP A 189 2.03 -1.70 -13.66
CA ASP A 189 2.69 -2.58 -14.64
C ASP A 189 3.55 -3.62 -13.94
N GLU A 190 4.15 -3.24 -12.80
CA GLU A 190 5.05 -4.05 -12.01
C GLU A 190 4.62 -4.08 -10.55
N ALA A 191 4.69 -5.24 -9.91
CA ALA A 191 4.46 -5.42 -8.48
C ALA A 191 5.46 -6.41 -7.90
N TYR A 192 6.29 -5.95 -6.97
CA TYR A 192 7.40 -6.71 -6.40
C TYR A 192 7.21 -6.90 -4.90
N GLY A 193 7.67 -8.03 -4.39
CA GLY A 193 7.74 -8.29 -2.96
C GLY A 193 9.15 -8.08 -2.42
N LEU A 194 9.31 -7.19 -1.43
CA LEU A 194 10.58 -7.06 -0.71
C LEU A 194 10.60 -8.01 0.48
N HIS A 195 11.68 -8.76 0.63
CA HIS A 195 11.88 -9.68 1.75
C HIS A 195 13.36 -9.77 2.14
N VAL A 196 13.62 -10.39 3.27
CA VAL A 196 14.97 -10.61 3.78
C VAL A 196 15.24 -12.11 3.82
N ASP A 197 16.31 -12.52 3.17
CA ASP A 197 16.85 -13.87 3.29
C ASP A 197 18.06 -13.88 4.23
N MET A 198 18.29 -14.99 4.91
CA MET A 198 19.49 -15.21 5.69
C MET A 198 20.52 -15.98 4.84
N VAL A 199 21.60 -15.31 4.44
CA VAL A 199 22.70 -15.92 3.68
C VAL A 199 23.94 -15.89 4.57
N ASP A 200 24.50 -17.03 4.88
CA ASP A 200 25.67 -17.20 5.77
C ASP A 200 25.50 -16.47 7.11
N GLY A 201 24.29 -16.53 7.68
CA GLY A 201 23.95 -15.87 8.95
C GLY A 201 23.79 -14.37 8.89
N LYS A 202 23.81 -13.76 7.69
CA LYS A 202 23.61 -12.32 7.48
C LYS A 202 22.29 -12.04 6.75
N PRO A 203 21.56 -11.01 7.15
CA PRO A 203 20.35 -10.60 6.44
C PRO A 203 20.70 -9.99 5.07
N VAL A 204 20.10 -10.50 4.02
CA VAL A 204 20.25 -10.01 2.66
C VAL A 204 18.88 -9.64 2.11
N TRP A 205 18.70 -8.39 1.73
CA TRP A 205 17.47 -7.93 1.10
C TRP A 205 17.32 -8.48 -0.32
N ARG A 206 16.13 -8.96 -0.64
CA ARG A 206 15.75 -9.47 -1.95
C ARG A 206 14.48 -8.80 -2.44
N CYS A 207 14.41 -8.65 -3.76
CA CYS A 207 13.23 -8.20 -4.47
C CYS A 207 12.67 -9.38 -5.28
N ARG A 208 11.54 -9.93 -4.86
CA ARG A 208 10.85 -11.00 -5.60
C ARG A 208 9.99 -10.41 -6.69
N VAL A 209 10.17 -10.90 -7.89
CA VAL A 209 9.47 -10.41 -9.09
C VAL A 209 8.49 -11.44 -9.67
N MET A 210 8.60 -12.70 -9.29
CA MET A 210 7.71 -13.77 -9.74
C MET A 210 6.80 -14.26 -8.62
N PRO A 211 5.52 -14.56 -8.91
CA PRO A 211 4.63 -15.21 -7.96
C PRO A 211 5.23 -16.52 -7.43
N ASP A 212 5.03 -16.78 -6.15
CA ASP A 212 5.51 -18.01 -5.48
C ASP A 212 4.36 -18.91 -4.98
N GLY A 213 3.14 -18.66 -5.43
CA GLY A 213 1.93 -19.32 -4.95
C GLY A 213 1.41 -18.75 -3.62
N ARG A 214 2.19 -17.94 -2.92
CA ARG A 214 1.79 -17.25 -1.68
C ARG A 214 1.62 -15.75 -1.88
N ARG A 215 2.43 -15.15 -2.76
CA ARG A 215 2.38 -13.71 -3.09
C ARG A 215 1.77 -13.51 -4.45
N ASP A 216 0.83 -12.58 -4.51
CA ASP A 216 0.32 -12.06 -5.76
C ASP A 216 1.29 -10.97 -6.24
N LEU A 217 2.13 -11.31 -7.19
CA LEU A 217 3.10 -10.41 -7.81
C LEU A 217 2.81 -10.29 -9.30
N ARG A 218 3.30 -9.21 -9.91
CA ARG A 218 3.14 -8.95 -11.34
C ARG A 218 4.41 -8.37 -11.92
N THR A 219 4.84 -8.90 -13.05
CA THR A 219 5.90 -8.30 -13.85
C THR A 219 5.59 -8.48 -15.34
N ALA A 220 5.81 -7.43 -16.12
CA ALA A 220 5.81 -7.45 -17.57
C ALA A 220 7.23 -7.70 -18.12
N ILE A 221 8.25 -7.68 -17.26
CA ILE A 221 9.65 -7.84 -17.64
C ILE A 221 9.98 -9.33 -17.76
N PRO A 222 10.60 -9.79 -18.84
CA PRO A 222 11.09 -11.14 -18.96
C PRO A 222 12.24 -11.37 -17.99
N VAL A 223 11.98 -12.11 -16.91
CA VAL A 223 12.98 -12.37 -15.85
C VAL A 223 13.79 -13.65 -16.06
N ASN A 224 13.63 -14.31 -17.21
CA ASN A 224 14.40 -15.53 -17.62
C ASN A 224 14.48 -16.61 -16.51
N GLY A 225 13.39 -16.78 -15.75
CA GLY A 225 13.31 -17.75 -14.66
C GLY A 225 13.96 -17.32 -13.34
N VAL A 226 14.55 -16.16 -13.26
CA VAL A 226 15.08 -15.61 -12.00
C VAL A 226 13.92 -14.99 -11.21
N ALA A 227 13.67 -15.53 -10.02
CA ALA A 227 12.56 -15.09 -9.17
C ALA A 227 12.93 -13.94 -8.24
N ASP A 228 14.19 -13.89 -7.80
CA ASP A 228 14.67 -12.95 -6.80
C ASP A 228 15.90 -12.18 -7.29
N PHE A 229 15.88 -10.87 -7.12
CA PHE A 229 16.94 -9.94 -7.47
C PHE A 229 17.44 -9.17 -6.24
N PRO A 230 18.63 -8.59 -6.27
CA PRO A 230 18.96 -7.48 -5.37
C PRO A 230 17.88 -6.39 -5.45
N PRO A 231 17.60 -5.64 -4.39
CA PRO A 231 16.60 -4.55 -4.42
C PRO A 231 17.13 -3.31 -5.18
N ASP A 232 17.56 -3.53 -6.39
CA ASP A 232 18.03 -2.52 -7.34
C ASP A 232 17.25 -2.69 -8.66
N PHE A 233 16.37 -1.76 -8.96
CA PHE A 233 15.56 -1.79 -10.17
C PHE A 233 16.40 -1.86 -11.44
N ARG A 234 17.62 -1.30 -11.43
CA ARG A 234 18.54 -1.37 -12.58
C ARG A 234 18.92 -2.82 -12.90
N GLU A 235 19.11 -3.66 -11.88
CA GLU A 235 19.40 -5.08 -12.07
C GLU A 235 18.18 -5.84 -12.63
N ILE A 236 16.99 -5.53 -12.13
CA ILE A 236 15.74 -6.11 -12.63
C ILE A 236 15.53 -5.72 -14.10
N TRP A 237 15.75 -4.44 -14.45
CA TRP A 237 15.48 -3.91 -15.77
C TRP A 237 16.58 -4.18 -16.81
N LYS A 238 17.79 -4.55 -16.41
CA LYS A 238 18.83 -5.04 -17.34
C LYS A 238 18.36 -6.24 -18.17
N GLY A 239 17.51 -7.10 -17.62
CA GLY A 239 16.88 -8.19 -18.37
C GLY A 239 16.03 -7.73 -19.55
N HIS A 240 15.51 -6.50 -19.49
CA HIS A 240 14.66 -5.93 -20.53
C HIS A 240 15.43 -5.47 -21.78
N THR A 241 16.63 -4.92 -21.59
CA THR A 241 17.45 -4.39 -22.68
C THR A 241 18.10 -5.47 -23.55
N THR A 242 18.34 -6.65 -22.98
CA THR A 242 19.01 -7.73 -23.70
C THR A 242 18.12 -8.44 -24.71
N THR A 243 16.79 -8.41 -24.52
CA THR A 243 15.84 -9.13 -25.40
C THR A 243 15.46 -8.33 -26.65
N THR A 244 15.65 -7.02 -26.65
CA THR A 244 15.28 -6.15 -27.79
C THR A 244 16.33 -6.17 -28.91
N GLN A 245 17.54 -6.63 -28.64
CA GLN A 245 18.62 -6.67 -29.66
C GLN A 245 18.66 -7.96 -30.49
N THR A 246 17.93 -9.01 -30.10
CA THR A 246 17.98 -10.31 -30.81
C THR A 246 16.92 -10.47 -31.91
N LYS A 247 16.09 -9.46 -32.17
CA LYS A 247 15.06 -9.49 -33.25
C LYS A 247 15.37 -8.60 -34.46
N LYS A 248 16.64 -8.31 -34.73
CA LYS A 248 17.10 -7.72 -35.98
C LYS A 248 18.20 -8.61 -36.53
N GLY A 249 17.82 -9.73 -37.04
CA GLY A 249 18.61 -10.62 -37.85
C GLY A 249 17.68 -11.26 -38.88
#